data_dc5b0e532973afc91c80bd21ff81658c
#
_entry.id   dc5b0e532973afc91c80bd21ff81658c
#
_cell.length_a   1.000
_cell.length_b   1.000
_cell.length_c   1.000
_cell.angle_alpha   90.00
_cell.angle_beta   90.00
_cell.angle_gamma   90.00
#
_symmetry.space_group_name_H-M   'P 1'
#
loop_
_entity.id
_entity.type
_entity.pdbx_description
1 polymer ?
#
loop_
_entity_poly.entity_id
_entity_poly.type
_entity_poly.pdbx_seq_one_letter_code
_entity_poly.pdbx_strand_id
1 'polypeptide(L)' 'MSENSSELINEYKEQIRILRQEVAELQDAGKSKDAANKRCLQKLEYVNEDLEKEQNKVKELEKKLKDIKKTNKMLVEHP' A
#
# COMPACT_ATOMS: atom_id res chain seq x y z
N MET A 1 -36.38 31.16 -32.89
CA MET A 1 -35.07 31.35 -32.20
C MET A 1 -34.10 31.97 -33.19
N SER A 2 -33.28 32.89 -32.75
CA SER A 2 -32.21 33.43 -33.58
C SER A 2 -31.09 32.39 -33.75
N GLU A 3 -30.34 32.48 -34.85
CA GLU A 3 -29.16 31.61 -35.09
C GLU A 3 -28.17 31.63 -33.91
N ASN A 4 -27.97 32.80 -33.29
CA ASN A 4 -27.10 32.96 -32.13
C ASN A 4 -27.52 32.08 -30.93
N SER A 5 -28.82 31.93 -30.70
CA SER A 5 -29.34 31.05 -29.64
C SER A 5 -29.09 29.57 -29.93
N SER A 6 -29.22 29.15 -31.19
CA SER A 6 -28.90 27.78 -31.61
C SER A 6 -27.43 27.47 -31.49
N GLU A 7 -26.56 28.39 -31.89
CA GLU A 7 -25.10 28.25 -31.74
C GLU A 7 -24.69 28.17 -30.26
N LEU A 8 -25.27 29.02 -29.43
CA LEU A 8 -24.99 29.02 -27.99
C LEU A 8 -25.42 27.72 -27.32
N ILE A 9 -26.59 27.20 -27.69
CA ILE A 9 -27.09 25.91 -27.20
C ILE A 9 -26.13 24.78 -27.61
N ASN A 10 -25.64 24.78 -28.85
CA ASN A 10 -24.71 23.79 -29.34
C ASN A 10 -23.34 23.86 -28.62
N GLU A 11 -22.87 25.08 -28.34
CA GLU A 11 -21.64 25.26 -27.55
C GLU A 11 -21.80 24.72 -26.14
N TYR A 12 -22.90 24.96 -25.47
CA TYR A 12 -23.16 24.41 -24.14
C TYR A 12 -23.29 22.90 -24.15
N LYS A 13 -23.92 22.31 -25.16
CA LYS A 13 -23.99 20.86 -25.31
C LYS A 13 -22.61 20.23 -25.45
N GLU A 14 -21.72 20.87 -26.23
CA GLU A 14 -20.35 20.40 -26.40
C GLU A 14 -19.54 20.51 -25.09
N GLN A 15 -19.69 21.62 -24.37
CA GLN A 15 -19.07 21.78 -23.06
C GLN A 15 -19.52 20.73 -22.06
N ILE A 16 -20.83 20.43 -22.04
CA ILE A 16 -21.37 19.36 -21.19
C ILE A 16 -20.78 18.00 -21.55
N ARG A 17 -20.66 17.70 -22.85
CA ARG A 17 -20.05 16.46 -23.32
C ARG A 17 -18.60 16.32 -22.84
N ILE A 18 -17.81 17.36 -22.98
CA ILE A 18 -16.39 17.39 -22.56
C ILE A 18 -16.28 17.20 -21.05
N LEU A 19 -17.10 17.93 -20.28
CA LEU A 19 -17.08 17.84 -18.81
C LEU A 19 -17.49 16.46 -18.32
N ARG A 20 -18.46 15.83 -18.94
CA ARG A 20 -18.86 14.43 -18.62
C ARG A 20 -17.74 13.45 -18.89
N GLN A 21 -17.01 13.63 -19.99
CA GLN A 21 -15.85 12.82 -20.33
C GLN A 21 -14.72 12.99 -19.29
N GLU A 22 -14.42 14.24 -18.91
CA GLU A 22 -13.42 14.52 -17.87
C GLU A 22 -13.80 13.91 -16.53
N VAL A 23 -15.07 13.98 -16.14
CA VAL A 23 -15.56 13.35 -14.90
C VAL A 23 -15.37 11.83 -14.97
N ALA A 24 -15.71 11.19 -16.08
CA ALA A 24 -15.53 9.75 -16.25
C ALA A 24 -14.04 9.34 -16.14
N GLU A 25 -13.16 10.10 -16.77
CA GLU A 25 -11.70 9.87 -16.71
C GLU A 25 -11.17 10.02 -15.28
N LEU A 26 -11.61 11.04 -14.55
CA LEU A 26 -11.24 11.26 -13.15
C LEU A 26 -11.75 10.16 -12.24
N GLN A 27 -12.97 9.65 -12.47
CA GLN A 27 -13.51 8.53 -11.71
C GLN A 27 -12.70 7.26 -11.95
N ASP A 28 -12.33 6.97 -13.18
CA ASP A 28 -11.51 5.81 -13.52
C ASP A 28 -10.10 5.92 -12.91
N ALA A 29 -9.49 7.10 -12.96
CA ALA A 29 -8.21 7.36 -12.32
C ALA A 29 -8.30 7.18 -10.80
N GLY A 30 -9.38 7.63 -10.17
CA GLY A 30 -9.64 7.43 -8.75
C GLY A 30 -9.74 5.96 -8.38
N LYS A 31 -10.47 5.16 -9.15
CA LYS A 31 -10.58 3.69 -8.95
C LYS A 31 -9.22 3.00 -9.08
N SER A 32 -8.41 3.39 -10.07
CA SER A 32 -7.07 2.86 -10.25
C SER A 32 -6.15 3.18 -9.06
N LYS A 33 -6.21 4.39 -8.55
CA LYS A 33 -5.47 4.80 -7.35
C LYS A 33 -5.90 4.02 -6.12
N ASP A 34 -7.20 3.85 -5.91
CA ASP A 34 -7.74 3.07 -4.79
C ASP A 34 -7.30 1.62 -4.83
N ALA A 35 -7.32 1.00 -6.02
CA ALA A 35 -6.82 -0.37 -6.21
C ALA A 35 -5.33 -0.48 -5.92
N ALA A 36 -4.53 0.49 -6.37
CA ALA A 36 -3.09 0.54 -6.09
C ALA A 36 -2.81 0.71 -4.60
N ASN A 37 -3.54 1.60 -3.93
CA ASN A 37 -3.42 1.82 -2.49
C ASN A 37 -3.77 0.55 -1.71
N LYS A 38 -4.82 -0.13 -2.09
CA LYS A 38 -5.21 -1.40 -1.45
C LYS A 38 -4.12 -2.46 -1.58
N ARG A 39 -3.50 -2.59 -2.76
CA ARG A 39 -2.37 -3.52 -2.97
C ARG A 39 -1.15 -3.13 -2.13
N CYS A 40 -0.84 -1.84 -2.04
CA CYS A 40 0.25 -1.36 -1.19
C CYS A 40 0.02 -1.68 0.29
N LEU A 41 -1.20 -1.47 0.79
CA LEU A 41 -1.56 -1.80 2.16
C LEU A 41 -1.43 -3.30 2.44
N GLN A 42 -1.85 -4.16 1.51
CA GLN A 42 -1.65 -5.61 1.64
C GLN A 42 -0.17 -5.99 1.69
N LYS A 43 0.66 -5.39 0.84
CA LYS A 43 2.12 -5.62 0.86
C LYS A 43 2.74 -5.20 2.18
N LEU A 44 2.34 -4.05 2.71
CA LEU A 44 2.81 -3.60 4.02
C LEU A 44 2.43 -4.56 5.13
N GLU A 45 1.23 -5.09 5.11
CA GLU A 45 0.76 -6.08 6.07
C GLU A 45 1.61 -7.35 6.02
N TYR A 46 1.88 -7.90 4.84
CA TYR A 46 2.75 -9.07 4.66
C TYR A 46 4.18 -8.80 5.12
N VAL A 47 4.74 -7.64 4.79
CA VAL A 47 6.09 -7.27 5.22
C VAL A 47 6.17 -7.14 6.73
N ASN A 48 5.15 -6.56 7.36
CA ASN A 48 5.09 -6.45 8.82
C ASN A 48 4.99 -7.82 9.49
N GLU A 49 4.21 -8.75 8.94
CA GLU A 49 4.13 -10.13 9.43
C GLU A 49 5.48 -10.84 9.31
N ASP A 50 6.16 -10.70 8.18
CA ASP A 50 7.49 -11.28 7.96
C ASP A 50 8.53 -10.68 8.92
N LEU A 51 8.47 -9.37 9.14
CA LEU A 51 9.35 -8.69 10.08
C LEU A 51 9.15 -9.22 11.50
N GLU A 52 7.92 -9.41 11.93
CA GLU A 52 7.59 -9.94 13.24
C GLU A 52 8.14 -11.37 13.40
N LYS A 53 7.97 -12.22 12.38
CA LYS A 53 8.54 -13.58 12.37
C LYS A 53 10.06 -13.57 12.50
N GLU A 54 10.73 -12.71 11.75
CA GLU A 54 12.19 -12.59 11.80
C GLU A 54 12.67 -12.05 13.16
N GLN A 55 11.98 -11.08 13.73
CA GLN A 55 12.29 -10.59 15.06
C GLN A 55 12.14 -11.66 16.14
N ASN A 56 11.13 -12.52 16.04
CA ASN A 56 10.94 -13.64 16.93
C ASN A 56 12.06 -14.69 16.79
N LYS A 57 12.50 -14.98 15.57
CA LYS A 57 13.65 -15.86 15.33
C LYS A 57 14.93 -15.30 15.94
N VAL A 58 15.16 -14.00 15.79
CA VAL A 58 16.32 -13.34 16.40
C VAL A 58 16.29 -13.49 17.92
N LYS A 59 15.16 -13.26 18.56
CA LYS A 59 15.00 -13.43 20.02
C LYS A 59 15.28 -14.84 20.46
N GLU A 60 14.78 -15.85 19.74
CA GLU A 60 15.05 -17.26 20.03
C GLU A 60 16.52 -17.60 19.91
N LEU A 61 17.19 -17.13 18.85
CA LEU A 61 18.61 -17.34 18.63
C LEU A 61 19.47 -16.65 19.70
N GLU A 62 19.12 -15.45 20.09
CA GLU A 62 19.78 -14.73 21.19
C GLU A 62 19.68 -15.50 22.50
N LYS A 63 18.51 -16.05 22.79
CA LYS A 63 18.29 -16.88 23.97
C LYS A 63 19.15 -18.15 23.93
N LYS A 64 19.14 -18.84 22.80
CA LYS A 64 20.00 -20.06 22.63
C LYS A 64 21.48 -19.73 22.78
N LEU A 65 21.92 -18.63 22.20
CA LEU A 65 23.31 -18.17 22.31
C LEU A 65 23.68 -17.88 23.76
N LYS A 66 22.82 -17.21 24.49
CA LYS A 66 23.02 -16.94 25.91
C LYS A 66 23.09 -18.20 26.73
N ASP A 67 22.23 -19.18 26.46
CA ASP A 67 22.22 -20.47 27.13
C ASP A 67 23.50 -21.27 26.84
N ILE A 68 23.98 -21.28 25.60
CA ILE A 68 25.24 -21.93 25.19
C ILE A 68 26.43 -21.30 25.88
N LYS A 69 26.50 -19.95 25.93
CA LYS A 69 27.57 -19.24 26.63
C LYS A 69 27.60 -19.57 28.11
N LYS A 70 26.44 -19.65 28.72
CA LYS A 70 26.31 -20.02 30.13
C LYS A 70 26.80 -21.47 30.38
N THR A 71 26.40 -22.40 29.53
CA THR A 71 26.83 -23.78 29.59
C THR A 71 28.36 -23.93 29.42
N ASN A 72 28.92 -23.24 28.43
CA ASN A 72 30.38 -23.25 28.21
C ASN A 72 31.15 -22.69 29.40
N LYS A 73 30.65 -21.62 29.99
CA LYS A 73 31.25 -21.04 31.21
C LYS A 73 31.24 -22.05 32.35
N MET A 74 30.14 -22.75 32.56
CA MET A 74 30.02 -23.77 33.59
C MET A 74 31.00 -24.94 33.35
N LEU A 75 31.15 -25.40 32.11
CA LEU A 75 32.10 -26.48 31.75
C LEU A 75 33.55 -26.06 31.95
N VAL A 76 33.90 -24.81 31.73
CA VAL A 76 35.25 -24.26 31.96
C VAL A 76 35.55 -24.14 33.45
N GLU A 77 34.60 -23.66 34.25
CA GLU A 77 34.76 -23.46 35.69
C GLU A 77 34.67 -24.77 36.49
N HIS A 78 33.98 -25.77 35.99
CA HIS A 78 33.76 -27.08 36.63
C HIS A 78 34.05 -28.22 35.66
N PRO A 79 35.30 -28.42 35.26
CA PRO A 79 35.68 -29.47 34.31
C PRO A 79 35.47 -30.88 34.86
#